data_ef8750f7a15d74290060156bce14a6be
#
_entry.id   ef8750f7a15d74290060156bce14a6be
#
_cell.length_a   1.000
_cell.length_b   1.000
_cell.length_c   1.000
_cell.angle_alpha   90.00
_cell.angle_beta   90.00
_cell.angle_gamma   90.00
#
_symmetry.space_group_name_H-M   'P 1'
#
loop_
_entity.id
_entity.type
_entity.pdbx_description
1 polymer ?
#
loop_
_entity_poly.entity_id
_entity_poly.type
_entity_poly.pdbx_seq_one_letter_code
_entity_poly.pdbx_strand_id
1 'polypeptide(L)'
;MKKPSVPLRERKKEATRRALLAAANKRFHQFGYEATTIDEVCQDVGVSRRTFFRYFPDKESLAFPHRRERLLRFVELLGQAPASESPVGGLRRISQMFAKEYTQNRDALVAQQRLVQTAPALLARENEIDRDWENGMAQAFRARAGGGPEAELRARVLAGAAIGVIRATMRHWFASGGKADLARLGDEALDCLELGFRPKPDVVRTRSPEPDTAMRAR
;
A
#
# COMPACT_ATOMS: atom_id res chain seq x y z
N MET A 1 -8.48 13.26 32.26
CA MET A 1 -8.66 11.80 32.10
C MET A 1 -7.30 11.17 31.78
N LYS A 2 -6.75 10.32 32.67
CA LYS A 2 -5.52 9.56 32.40
C LYS A 2 -5.79 8.53 31.30
N LYS A 3 -5.04 8.57 30.18
CA LYS A 3 -5.06 7.49 29.18
C LYS A 3 -4.76 6.16 29.88
N PRO A 4 -5.51 5.08 29.61
CA PRO A 4 -5.24 3.77 30.20
C PRO A 4 -3.81 3.36 29.85
N SER A 5 -3.00 3.05 30.84
CA SER A 5 -1.63 2.59 30.64
C SER A 5 -1.66 1.19 30.02
N VAL A 6 -1.04 1.02 28.85
CA VAL A 6 -0.89 -0.28 28.21
C VAL A 6 -0.23 -1.25 29.18
N PRO A 7 -0.76 -2.47 29.42
CA PRO A 7 -0.20 -3.46 30.33
C PRO A 7 1.28 -3.75 30.05
N LEU A 8 2.08 -3.96 31.08
CA LEU A 8 3.54 -4.20 30.94
C LEU A 8 3.84 -5.39 30.00
N ARG A 9 2.99 -6.41 29.98
CA ARG A 9 3.10 -7.57 29.10
C ARG A 9 2.99 -7.16 27.61
N GLU A 10 2.03 -6.31 27.27
CA GLU A 10 1.85 -5.83 25.89
C GLU A 10 2.99 -4.91 25.47
N ARG A 11 3.50 -4.07 26.38
CA ARG A 11 4.68 -3.24 26.12
C ARG A 11 5.92 -4.08 25.84
N LYS A 12 6.16 -5.15 26.60
CA LYS A 12 7.28 -6.09 26.38
C LYS A 12 7.11 -6.84 25.06
N LYS A 13 5.88 -7.27 24.73
CA LYS A 13 5.55 -7.94 23.47
C LYS A 13 5.88 -7.04 22.27
N GLU A 14 5.42 -5.80 22.30
CA GLU A 14 5.65 -4.85 21.23
C GLU A 14 7.14 -4.44 21.12
N ALA A 15 7.85 -4.34 22.26
CA ALA A 15 9.29 -4.07 22.27
C ALA A 15 10.08 -5.21 21.59
N THR A 16 9.76 -6.47 21.89
CA THR A 16 10.39 -7.63 21.25
C THR A 16 10.09 -7.69 19.74
N ARG A 17 8.83 -7.44 19.36
CA ARG A 17 8.43 -7.40 17.95
C ARG A 17 9.24 -6.34 17.17
N ARG A 18 9.36 -5.14 17.74
CA ARG A 18 10.14 -4.04 17.13
C ARG A 18 11.63 -4.37 17.06
N ALA A 19 12.19 -5.00 18.08
CA ALA A 19 13.60 -5.41 18.08
C ALA A 19 13.90 -6.43 16.97
N LEU A 20 13.04 -7.44 16.79
CA LEU A 20 13.16 -8.42 15.70
C LEU A 20 13.09 -7.76 14.33
N LEU A 21 12.17 -6.82 14.10
CA LEU A 21 12.08 -6.08 12.84
C LEU A 21 13.32 -5.21 12.59
N ALA A 22 13.82 -4.53 13.62
CA ALA A 22 15.01 -3.69 13.48
C ALA A 22 16.27 -4.52 13.16
N ALA A 23 16.45 -5.68 13.83
CA ALA A 23 17.54 -6.61 13.56
C ALA A 23 17.45 -7.18 12.13
N ALA A 24 16.26 -7.62 11.70
CA ALA A 24 16.05 -8.13 10.36
C ALA A 24 16.33 -7.07 9.29
N ASN A 25 15.79 -5.86 9.43
CA ASN A 25 16.04 -4.77 8.51
C ASN A 25 17.54 -4.44 8.39
N LYS A 26 18.26 -4.38 9.52
CA LYS A 26 19.71 -4.18 9.52
C LYS A 26 20.42 -5.25 8.72
N ARG A 27 20.10 -6.55 8.95
CA ARG A 27 20.71 -7.66 8.24
C ARG A 27 20.35 -7.68 6.75
N PHE A 28 19.09 -7.43 6.41
CA PHE A 28 18.65 -7.34 5.02
C PHE A 28 19.41 -6.25 4.23
N HIS A 29 19.69 -5.13 4.87
CA HIS A 29 20.49 -4.06 4.26
C HIS A 29 21.97 -4.41 4.12
N GLN A 30 22.54 -5.13 5.10
CA GLN A 30 23.97 -5.47 5.10
C GLN A 30 24.32 -6.68 4.23
N PHE A 31 23.49 -7.72 4.27
CA PHE A 31 23.81 -9.03 3.70
C PHE A 31 22.78 -9.48 2.63
N GLY A 32 21.72 -8.74 2.46
CA GLY A 32 20.60 -9.13 1.59
C GLY A 32 19.61 -10.08 2.28
N TYR A 33 18.46 -10.25 1.63
CA TYR A 33 17.37 -11.09 2.16
C TYR A 33 17.78 -12.56 2.20
N GLU A 34 18.32 -13.10 1.11
CA GLU A 34 18.61 -14.54 0.98
C GLU A 34 19.64 -15.02 2.00
N ALA A 35 20.72 -14.24 2.19
CA ALA A 35 21.78 -14.58 3.12
C ALA A 35 21.42 -14.42 4.61
N THR A 36 20.32 -13.74 4.93
CA THR A 36 19.87 -13.55 6.31
C THR A 36 19.02 -14.73 6.77
N THR A 37 19.35 -15.31 7.93
CA THR A 37 18.60 -16.41 8.55
C THR A 37 17.79 -15.96 9.76
N ILE A 38 16.72 -16.70 10.10
CA ILE A 38 15.94 -16.47 11.34
C ILE A 38 16.82 -16.62 12.58
N ASP A 39 17.78 -17.57 12.56
CA ASP A 39 18.64 -17.84 13.70
C ASP A 39 19.54 -16.65 14.03
N GLU A 40 20.11 -16.03 13.00
CA GLU A 40 20.93 -14.82 13.17
C GLU A 40 20.10 -13.63 13.68
N VAL A 41 18.88 -13.44 13.17
CA VAL A 41 17.98 -12.39 13.67
C VAL A 41 17.62 -12.64 15.12
N CYS A 42 17.37 -13.91 15.52
CA CYS A 42 17.12 -14.29 16.90
C CYS A 42 18.32 -14.02 17.80
N GLN A 43 19.52 -14.35 17.34
CA GLN A 43 20.78 -14.14 18.06
C GLN A 43 21.02 -12.65 18.33
N ASP A 44 20.82 -11.79 17.33
CA ASP A 44 20.99 -10.34 17.48
C ASP A 44 20.06 -9.72 18.54
N VAL A 45 18.89 -10.32 18.75
CA VAL A 45 17.89 -9.84 19.72
C VAL A 45 17.96 -10.58 21.06
N GLY A 46 18.67 -11.70 21.12
CA GLY A 46 18.77 -12.54 22.33
C GLY A 46 17.47 -13.31 22.62
N VAL A 47 16.77 -13.80 21.59
CA VAL A 47 15.54 -14.56 21.72
C VAL A 47 15.65 -15.93 21.05
N SER A 48 14.80 -16.89 21.48
CA SER A 48 14.74 -18.20 20.85
C SER A 48 13.92 -18.19 19.55
N ARG A 49 14.15 -19.18 18.63
CA ARG A 49 13.27 -19.42 17.46
C ARG A 49 11.79 -19.58 17.85
N ARG A 50 11.50 -20.26 18.95
CA ARG A 50 10.13 -20.39 19.50
C ARG A 50 9.54 -19.03 19.81
N THR A 51 10.35 -18.11 20.33
CA THR A 51 9.93 -16.73 20.58
C THR A 51 9.68 -16.00 19.28
N PHE A 52 10.53 -16.15 18.30
CA PHE A 52 10.35 -15.57 16.94
C PHE A 52 9.01 -15.98 16.33
N PHE A 53 8.73 -17.31 16.23
CA PHE A 53 7.51 -17.82 15.61
C PHE A 53 6.22 -17.45 16.36
N ARG A 54 6.30 -16.95 17.58
CA ARG A 54 5.15 -16.34 18.27
C ARG A 54 4.77 -14.96 17.69
N TYR A 55 5.71 -14.26 17.06
CA TYR A 55 5.52 -12.91 16.48
C TYR A 55 5.40 -12.92 14.97
N PHE A 56 6.13 -13.80 14.31
CA PHE A 56 6.23 -13.87 12.85
C PHE A 56 6.13 -15.33 12.40
N PRO A 57 5.20 -15.65 11.48
CA PRO A 57 5.02 -17.02 10.99
C PRO A 57 6.18 -17.51 10.13
N ASP A 58 6.89 -16.60 9.46
CA ASP A 58 7.95 -16.87 8.50
C ASP A 58 8.94 -15.69 8.39
N LYS A 59 10.04 -15.89 7.64
CA LYS A 59 11.05 -14.85 7.38
C LYS A 59 10.50 -13.72 6.53
N GLU A 60 9.63 -14.02 5.58
CA GLU A 60 8.99 -13.07 4.67
C GLU A 60 8.17 -12.01 5.43
N SER A 61 7.55 -12.40 6.54
CA SER A 61 6.77 -11.50 7.41
C SER A 61 7.59 -10.36 8.01
N LEU A 62 8.92 -10.52 8.11
CA LEU A 62 9.81 -9.44 8.54
C LEU A 62 9.94 -8.34 7.48
N ALA A 63 9.83 -8.69 6.21
CA ALA A 63 9.84 -7.72 5.11
C ALA A 63 8.50 -6.99 4.94
N PHE A 64 7.39 -7.56 5.45
CA PHE A 64 6.03 -6.99 5.34
C PHE A 64 5.34 -6.85 6.71
N PRO A 65 5.91 -6.09 7.67
CA PRO A 65 5.55 -6.14 9.08
C PRO A 65 4.12 -5.72 9.41
N HIS A 66 3.49 -4.90 8.59
CA HIS A 66 2.17 -4.31 8.88
C HIS A 66 1.10 -4.66 7.85
N ARG A 67 1.35 -5.72 7.04
CA ARG A 67 0.44 -6.06 5.92
C ARG A 67 -0.97 -6.38 6.41
N ARG A 68 -1.09 -7.21 7.46
CA ARG A 68 -2.37 -7.65 8.00
C ARG A 68 -3.13 -6.52 8.67
N GLU A 69 -2.44 -5.74 9.49
CA GLU A 69 -3.04 -4.60 10.18
C GLU A 69 -3.57 -3.56 9.16
N ARG A 70 -2.81 -3.30 8.10
CA ARG A 70 -3.24 -2.39 7.02
C ARG A 70 -4.46 -2.91 6.28
N LEU A 71 -4.48 -4.20 5.91
CA LEU A 71 -5.64 -4.81 5.26
C LEU A 71 -6.88 -4.74 6.15
N LEU A 72 -6.79 -5.15 7.41
CA LEU A 72 -7.91 -5.11 8.35
C LEU A 72 -8.46 -3.70 8.51
N ARG A 73 -7.57 -2.71 8.66
CA ARG A 73 -7.95 -1.31 8.76
C ARG A 73 -8.63 -0.80 7.48
N PHE A 74 -8.12 -1.20 6.31
CA PHE A 74 -8.74 -0.85 5.03
C PHE A 74 -10.16 -1.39 4.92
N VAL A 75 -10.34 -2.69 5.20
CA VAL A 75 -11.65 -3.36 5.17
C VAL A 75 -12.63 -2.74 6.18
N GLU A 76 -12.15 -2.42 7.38
CA GLU A 76 -12.94 -1.73 8.40
C GLU A 76 -13.40 -0.35 7.91
N LEU A 77 -12.50 0.48 7.39
CA LEU A 77 -12.83 1.81 6.86
C LEU A 77 -13.80 1.74 5.69
N LEU A 78 -13.70 0.70 4.86
CA LEU A 78 -14.62 0.47 3.77
C LEU A 78 -16.01 0.03 4.28
N GLY A 79 -16.05 -0.80 5.31
CA GLY A 79 -17.30 -1.24 5.96
C GLY A 79 -18.03 -0.12 6.72
N GLN A 80 -17.28 0.85 7.25
CA GLN A 80 -17.83 2.02 7.96
C GLN A 80 -18.31 3.14 7.02
N ALA A 81 -18.10 3.00 5.70
CA ALA A 81 -18.52 4.00 4.73
C ALA A 81 -20.05 4.18 4.73
N PRO A 82 -20.57 5.42 4.64
CA PRO A 82 -22.02 5.66 4.54
C PRO A 82 -22.64 4.88 3.40
N ALA A 83 -23.90 4.47 3.55
CA ALA A 83 -24.62 3.73 2.50
C ALA A 83 -24.75 4.54 1.19
N SER A 84 -24.77 5.87 1.30
CA SER A 84 -24.83 6.81 0.17
C SER A 84 -23.48 6.98 -0.55
N GLU A 85 -22.35 6.56 0.06
CA GLU A 85 -21.04 6.68 -0.56
C GLU A 85 -20.87 5.60 -1.65
N SER A 86 -20.48 6.01 -2.86
CA SER A 86 -20.18 5.04 -3.92
C SER A 86 -18.96 4.19 -3.55
N PRO A 87 -18.85 2.95 -4.07
CA PRO A 87 -17.69 2.11 -3.82
C PRO A 87 -16.37 2.79 -4.20
N VAL A 88 -16.33 3.50 -5.32
CA VAL A 88 -15.13 4.24 -5.78
C VAL A 88 -14.87 5.46 -4.88
N GLY A 89 -15.91 6.14 -4.43
CA GLY A 89 -15.80 7.23 -3.43
C GLY A 89 -15.13 6.75 -2.14
N GLY A 90 -15.55 5.59 -1.62
CA GLY A 90 -14.94 4.96 -0.45
C GLY A 90 -13.47 4.60 -0.69
N LEU A 91 -13.14 4.03 -1.84
CA LEU A 91 -11.75 3.76 -2.24
C LEU A 91 -10.92 5.05 -2.27
N ARG A 92 -11.44 6.12 -2.87
CA ARG A 92 -10.77 7.42 -2.96
C ARG A 92 -10.45 7.99 -1.58
N ARG A 93 -11.45 8.07 -0.71
CA ARG A 93 -11.30 8.56 0.66
C ARG A 93 -10.22 7.77 1.43
N ILE A 94 -10.26 6.43 1.35
CA ILE A 94 -9.30 5.58 2.06
C ILE A 94 -7.91 5.72 1.44
N SER A 95 -7.79 5.76 0.10
CA SER A 95 -6.51 5.94 -0.59
C SER A 95 -5.81 7.24 -0.21
N GLN A 96 -6.53 8.34 -0.04
CA GLN A 96 -5.98 9.62 0.43
C GLN A 96 -5.43 9.52 1.86
N MET A 97 -6.12 8.81 2.76
CA MET A 97 -5.63 8.58 4.12
C MET A 97 -4.33 7.76 4.11
N PHE A 98 -4.28 6.68 3.32
CA PHE A 98 -3.08 5.85 3.21
C PHE A 98 -1.94 6.58 2.50
N ALA A 99 -2.23 7.39 1.47
CA ALA A 99 -1.22 8.20 0.78
C ALA A 99 -0.48 9.13 1.73
N LYS A 100 -1.20 9.79 2.65
CA LYS A 100 -0.61 10.64 3.69
C LYS A 100 0.36 9.84 4.59
N GLU A 101 -0.06 8.66 5.07
CA GLU A 101 0.78 7.81 5.91
C GLU A 101 2.00 7.27 5.16
N TYR A 102 1.83 6.89 3.90
CA TYR A 102 2.91 6.37 3.06
C TYR A 102 3.94 7.45 2.74
N THR A 103 3.50 8.67 2.46
CA THR A 103 4.39 9.81 2.23
C THR A 103 5.21 10.14 3.49
N GLN A 104 4.62 10.04 4.68
CA GLN A 104 5.34 10.24 5.94
C GLN A 104 6.41 9.15 6.20
N ASN A 105 6.19 7.94 5.69
CA ASN A 105 7.09 6.78 5.85
C ASN A 105 7.83 6.43 4.55
N ARG A 106 7.93 7.40 3.62
CA ARG A 106 8.45 7.21 2.25
C ARG A 106 9.75 6.44 2.18
N ASP A 107 10.77 6.88 2.92
CA ASP A 107 12.11 6.33 2.79
C ASP A 107 12.17 4.85 3.21
N ALA A 108 11.45 4.48 4.27
CA ALA A 108 11.33 3.11 4.72
C ALA A 108 10.58 2.23 3.69
N LEU A 109 9.51 2.76 3.09
CA LEU A 109 8.73 2.02 2.08
C LEU A 109 9.50 1.85 0.77
N VAL A 110 10.24 2.88 0.33
CA VAL A 110 11.10 2.79 -0.86
C VAL A 110 12.24 1.78 -0.63
N ALA A 111 12.86 1.80 0.55
CA ALA A 111 13.89 0.81 0.91
C ALA A 111 13.32 -0.62 0.95
N GLN A 112 12.13 -0.80 1.55
CA GLN A 112 11.41 -2.07 1.56
C GLN A 112 11.12 -2.56 0.12
N GLN A 113 10.62 -1.69 -0.76
CA GLN A 113 10.32 -2.07 -2.14
C GLN A 113 11.57 -2.47 -2.91
N ARG A 114 12.69 -1.79 -2.71
CA ARG A 114 13.98 -2.20 -3.30
C ARG A 114 14.37 -3.61 -2.83
N LEU A 115 14.23 -3.90 -1.54
CA LEU A 115 14.51 -5.24 -1.01
C LEU A 115 13.60 -6.29 -1.65
N VAL A 116 12.30 -6.02 -1.77
CA VAL A 116 11.32 -6.94 -2.40
C VAL A 116 11.73 -7.27 -3.83
N GLN A 117 12.20 -6.29 -4.61
CA GLN A 117 12.64 -6.48 -6.00
C GLN A 117 13.90 -7.33 -6.15
N THR A 118 14.67 -7.55 -5.09
CA THR A 118 15.92 -8.34 -5.15
C THR A 118 15.75 -9.81 -4.81
N ALA A 119 14.60 -10.22 -4.25
CA ALA A 119 14.38 -11.58 -3.75
C ALA A 119 13.10 -12.22 -4.34
N PRO A 120 13.22 -13.30 -5.13
CA PRO A 120 12.05 -13.98 -5.73
C PRO A 120 11.02 -14.42 -4.69
N ALA A 121 11.45 -14.86 -3.49
CA ALA A 121 10.55 -15.24 -2.40
C ALA A 121 9.70 -14.05 -1.93
N LEU A 122 10.26 -12.85 -1.85
CA LEU A 122 9.54 -11.65 -1.46
C LEU A 122 8.58 -11.17 -2.55
N LEU A 123 8.94 -11.31 -3.84
CA LEU A 123 8.03 -11.04 -4.96
C LEU A 123 6.83 -11.99 -4.95
N ALA A 124 7.06 -13.29 -4.72
CA ALA A 124 5.98 -14.25 -4.56
C ALA A 124 5.05 -13.88 -3.39
N ARG A 125 5.63 -13.44 -2.27
CA ARG A 125 4.90 -13.01 -1.10
C ARG A 125 4.10 -11.72 -1.34
N GLU A 126 4.64 -10.77 -2.10
CA GLU A 126 3.92 -9.56 -2.52
C GLU A 126 2.65 -9.92 -3.31
N ASN A 127 2.74 -10.87 -4.24
CA ASN A 127 1.58 -11.36 -5.01
C ASN A 127 0.53 -12.07 -4.14
N GLU A 128 0.94 -12.77 -3.08
CA GLU A 128 0.00 -13.34 -2.11
C GLU A 128 -0.72 -12.24 -1.31
N ILE A 129 0.02 -11.20 -0.91
CA ILE A 129 -0.55 -10.04 -0.23
C ILE A 129 -1.60 -9.37 -1.09
N ASP A 130 -1.34 -9.18 -2.38
CA ASP A 130 -2.29 -8.61 -3.33
C ASP A 130 -3.58 -9.43 -3.41
N ARG A 131 -3.48 -10.77 -3.44
CA ARG A 131 -4.65 -11.65 -3.40
C ARG A 131 -5.43 -11.56 -2.09
N ASP A 132 -4.75 -11.47 -0.95
CA ASP A 132 -5.39 -11.26 0.35
C ASP A 132 -6.19 -9.94 0.35
N TRP A 133 -5.62 -8.86 -0.22
CA TRP A 133 -6.27 -7.57 -0.34
C TRP A 133 -7.48 -7.61 -1.27
N GLU A 134 -7.36 -8.25 -2.44
CA GLU A 134 -8.45 -8.43 -3.39
C GLU A 134 -9.62 -9.18 -2.74
N ASN A 135 -9.33 -10.30 -2.06
CA ASN A 135 -10.35 -11.07 -1.35
C ASN A 135 -11.02 -10.28 -0.22
N GLY A 136 -10.25 -9.54 0.58
CA GLY A 136 -10.78 -8.69 1.65
C GLY A 136 -11.69 -7.58 1.11
N MET A 137 -11.28 -6.92 0.03
CA MET A 137 -12.10 -5.90 -0.64
C MET A 137 -13.38 -6.50 -1.24
N ALA A 138 -13.28 -7.65 -1.91
CA ALA A 138 -14.45 -8.32 -2.49
C ALA A 138 -15.49 -8.66 -1.41
N GLN A 139 -15.06 -9.18 -0.26
CA GLN A 139 -15.95 -9.44 0.87
C GLN A 139 -16.63 -8.17 1.40
N ALA A 140 -15.87 -7.07 1.55
CA ALA A 140 -16.39 -5.80 2.03
C ALA A 140 -17.41 -5.19 1.03
N PHE A 141 -17.11 -5.22 -0.27
CA PHE A 141 -18.05 -4.74 -1.30
C PHE A 141 -19.31 -5.59 -1.38
N ARG A 142 -19.19 -6.91 -1.28
CA ARG A 142 -20.33 -7.83 -1.26
C ARG A 142 -21.25 -7.56 -0.08
N ALA A 143 -20.70 -7.37 1.12
CA ALA A 143 -21.47 -7.06 2.32
C ALA A 143 -22.31 -5.77 2.16
N ARG A 144 -21.76 -4.78 1.42
CA ARG A 144 -22.47 -3.53 1.14
C ARG A 144 -23.54 -3.65 0.04
N ALA A 145 -23.37 -4.59 -0.90
CA ALA A 145 -24.26 -4.76 -2.06
C ALA A 145 -25.54 -5.57 -1.78
N GLY A 146 -25.73 -6.07 -0.54
CA GLY A 146 -26.96 -6.76 -0.14
C GLY A 146 -27.05 -8.25 -0.53
N GLY A 147 -26.01 -8.84 -1.11
CA GLY A 147 -25.93 -10.27 -1.43
C GLY A 147 -26.52 -10.66 -2.79
N GLY A 148 -26.49 -11.96 -3.11
CA GLY A 148 -26.93 -12.54 -4.39
C GLY A 148 -25.79 -12.75 -5.40
N PRO A 149 -26.01 -13.58 -6.46
CA PRO A 149 -24.96 -13.93 -7.43
C PRO A 149 -24.40 -12.74 -8.21
N GLU A 150 -25.26 -11.78 -8.59
CA GLU A 150 -24.83 -10.57 -9.29
C GLU A 150 -23.98 -9.67 -8.39
N ALA A 151 -24.32 -9.56 -7.11
CA ALA A 151 -23.55 -8.78 -6.14
C ALA A 151 -22.17 -9.40 -5.92
N GLU A 152 -22.05 -10.73 -5.91
CA GLU A 152 -20.78 -11.46 -5.84
C GLU A 152 -19.87 -11.11 -7.01
N LEU A 153 -20.38 -11.23 -8.26
CA LEU A 153 -19.57 -10.92 -9.45
C LEU A 153 -19.13 -9.46 -9.45
N ARG A 154 -20.06 -8.52 -9.19
CA ARG A 154 -19.75 -7.09 -9.14
C ARG A 154 -18.69 -6.76 -8.09
N ALA A 155 -18.81 -7.36 -6.89
CA ALA A 155 -17.85 -7.16 -5.81
C ALA A 155 -16.44 -7.66 -6.20
N ARG A 156 -16.34 -8.83 -6.84
CA ARG A 156 -15.05 -9.38 -7.33
C ARG A 156 -14.45 -8.52 -8.44
N VAL A 157 -15.24 -8.11 -9.42
CA VAL A 157 -14.77 -7.23 -10.50
C VAL A 157 -14.25 -5.91 -9.94
N LEU A 158 -15.00 -5.31 -9.01
CA LEU A 158 -14.57 -4.05 -8.39
C LEU A 158 -13.30 -4.21 -7.54
N ALA A 159 -13.18 -5.30 -6.79
CA ALA A 159 -11.98 -5.59 -6.00
C ALA A 159 -10.74 -5.80 -6.89
N GLY A 160 -10.89 -6.60 -7.96
CA GLY A 160 -9.81 -6.80 -8.94
C GLY A 160 -9.39 -5.51 -9.63
N ALA A 161 -10.35 -4.67 -10.03
CA ALA A 161 -10.06 -3.37 -10.61
C ALA A 161 -9.36 -2.44 -9.59
N ALA A 162 -9.82 -2.41 -8.33
CA ALA A 162 -9.21 -1.62 -7.27
C ALA A 162 -7.76 -2.05 -6.98
N ILE A 163 -7.48 -3.36 -6.92
CA ILE A 163 -6.11 -3.87 -6.77
C ILE A 163 -5.24 -3.48 -7.97
N GLY A 164 -5.78 -3.54 -9.19
CA GLY A 164 -5.08 -3.09 -10.39
C GLY A 164 -4.68 -1.61 -10.30
N VAL A 165 -5.61 -0.75 -9.88
CA VAL A 165 -5.36 0.69 -9.64
C VAL A 165 -4.29 0.89 -8.57
N ILE A 166 -4.42 0.26 -7.40
CA ILE A 166 -3.47 0.37 -6.29
C ILE A 166 -2.07 -0.05 -6.76
N ARG A 167 -1.95 -1.20 -7.43
CA ARG A 167 -0.69 -1.73 -7.93
C ARG A 167 -0.03 -0.80 -8.94
N ALA A 168 -0.78 -0.28 -9.90
CA ALA A 168 -0.26 0.66 -10.91
C ALA A 168 0.22 1.97 -10.27
N THR A 169 -0.57 2.53 -9.36
CA THR A 169 -0.26 3.75 -8.60
C THR A 169 1.01 3.58 -7.75
N MET A 170 1.09 2.50 -6.97
CA MET A 170 2.24 2.22 -6.12
C MET A 170 3.51 1.97 -6.93
N ARG A 171 3.40 1.24 -8.05
CA ARG A 171 4.53 0.99 -8.95
C ARG A 171 5.10 2.31 -9.51
N HIS A 172 4.21 3.20 -9.96
CA HIS A 172 4.61 4.52 -10.45
C HIS A 172 5.24 5.38 -9.34
N TRP A 173 4.66 5.37 -8.15
CA TRP A 173 5.18 6.09 -7.00
C TRP A 173 6.57 5.61 -6.59
N PHE A 174 6.78 4.29 -6.49
CA PHE A 174 8.10 3.71 -6.18
C PHE A 174 9.14 3.99 -7.28
N ALA A 175 8.75 3.97 -8.56
CA ALA A 175 9.62 4.33 -9.68
C ALA A 175 10.12 5.78 -9.59
N SER A 176 9.32 6.69 -9.02
CA SER A 176 9.72 8.07 -8.74
C SER A 176 10.62 8.21 -7.49
N GLY A 177 10.95 7.11 -6.80
CA GLY A 177 11.60 7.12 -5.50
C GLY A 177 10.72 7.70 -4.39
N GLY A 178 9.40 7.59 -4.54
CA GLY A 178 8.42 8.11 -3.59
C GLY A 178 8.26 9.64 -3.63
N LYS A 179 8.73 10.30 -4.68
CA LYS A 179 8.71 11.77 -4.82
C LYS A 179 7.43 12.31 -5.43
N ALA A 180 6.74 11.51 -6.24
CA ALA A 180 5.48 11.91 -6.84
C ALA A 180 4.40 12.08 -5.76
N ASP A 181 3.41 12.93 -6.01
CA ASP A 181 2.25 13.10 -5.14
C ASP A 181 1.37 11.83 -5.20
N LEU A 182 1.47 10.99 -4.17
CA LEU A 182 0.76 9.72 -4.12
C LEU A 182 -0.77 9.90 -4.05
N ALA A 183 -1.25 10.94 -3.37
CA ALA A 183 -2.68 11.21 -3.29
C ALA A 183 -3.23 11.57 -4.66
N ARG A 184 -2.57 12.47 -5.39
CA ARG A 184 -2.94 12.85 -6.76
C ARG A 184 -2.87 11.67 -7.73
N LEU A 185 -1.83 10.85 -7.65
CA LEU A 185 -1.71 9.64 -8.48
C LEU A 185 -2.87 8.67 -8.23
N GLY A 186 -3.25 8.50 -6.96
CA GLY A 186 -4.39 7.66 -6.59
C GLY A 186 -5.71 8.18 -7.13
N ASP A 187 -5.94 9.49 -7.05
CA ASP A 187 -7.15 10.12 -7.60
C ASP A 187 -7.21 9.98 -9.13
N GLU A 188 -6.13 10.28 -9.85
CA GLU A 188 -6.06 10.12 -11.30
C GLU A 188 -6.30 8.67 -11.75
N ALA A 189 -5.77 7.70 -11.02
CA ALA A 189 -5.97 6.29 -11.33
C ALA A 189 -7.42 5.82 -11.04
N LEU A 190 -8.06 6.34 -9.99
CA LEU A 190 -9.47 6.08 -9.71
C LEU A 190 -10.40 6.78 -10.70
N ASP A 191 -10.03 7.96 -11.21
CA ASP A 191 -10.76 8.61 -12.30
C ASP A 191 -10.77 7.73 -13.57
N CYS A 192 -9.67 7.07 -13.91
CA CYS A 192 -9.64 6.11 -15.01
C CYS A 192 -10.63 4.95 -14.80
N LEU A 193 -10.80 4.49 -13.56
CA LEU A 193 -11.76 3.43 -13.23
C LEU A 193 -13.21 3.91 -13.32
N GLU A 194 -13.49 5.14 -12.88
CA GLU A 194 -14.83 5.69 -12.78
C GLU A 194 -15.36 6.26 -14.10
N LEU A 195 -14.50 6.99 -14.83
CA LEU A 195 -14.84 7.71 -16.05
C LEU A 195 -14.49 6.92 -17.33
N GLY A 196 -13.76 5.81 -17.20
CA GLY A 196 -13.18 5.05 -18.30
C GLY A 196 -11.89 5.69 -18.81
N PHE A 197 -11.24 4.98 -19.75
CA PHE A 197 -9.96 5.40 -20.35
C PHE A 197 -10.15 6.43 -21.49
N ARG A 198 -11.03 7.41 -21.30
CA ARG A 198 -11.18 8.49 -22.26
C ARG A 198 -9.95 9.40 -22.21
N PRO A 199 -9.37 9.77 -23.35
CA PRO A 199 -8.31 10.76 -23.36
C PRO A 199 -8.83 12.04 -22.68
N LYS A 200 -8.04 12.62 -21.77
CA LYS A 200 -8.35 13.95 -21.24
C LYS A 200 -8.44 14.88 -22.44
N PRO A 201 -9.48 15.72 -22.55
CA PRO A 201 -9.51 16.72 -23.60
C PRO A 201 -8.21 17.53 -23.49
N ASP A 202 -7.45 17.58 -24.59
CA ASP A 202 -6.22 18.37 -24.64
C ASP A 202 -6.54 19.77 -24.12
N VAL A 203 -5.85 20.16 -23.06
CA VAL A 203 -5.80 21.58 -22.69
C VAL A 203 -5.16 22.25 -23.88
N VAL A 204 -6.00 22.83 -24.73
CA VAL A 204 -5.57 23.64 -25.88
C VAL A 204 -4.57 24.66 -25.34
N ARG A 205 -3.29 24.39 -25.50
CA ARG A 205 -2.28 25.41 -25.35
C ARG A 205 -2.63 26.48 -26.40
N THR A 206 -3.33 27.51 -25.95
CA THR A 206 -3.47 28.74 -26.75
C THR A 206 -2.06 29.20 -27.01
N ARG A 207 -1.58 28.92 -28.23
CA ARG A 207 -0.39 29.58 -28.77
C ARG A 207 -0.72 31.06 -28.72
N SER A 208 -0.01 31.81 -27.93
CA SER A 208 0.02 33.26 -28.02
C SER A 208 0.36 33.61 -29.46
N PRO A 209 -0.36 34.52 -30.10
CA PRO A 209 -0.01 34.96 -31.46
C PRO A 209 1.38 35.55 -31.41
N GLU A 210 2.29 35.07 -32.26
CA GLU A 210 3.58 35.71 -32.52
C GLU A 210 3.33 37.16 -32.93
N PRO A 211 4.11 38.13 -32.43
CA PRO A 211 4.00 39.50 -32.91
C PRO A 211 4.46 39.56 -34.39
N ASP A 212 3.57 40.02 -35.20
CA ASP A 212 3.75 40.30 -36.63
C ASP A 212 4.94 41.26 -36.84
N THR A 213 6.08 40.71 -37.27
CA THR A 213 7.29 41.49 -37.61
C THR A 213 7.30 41.74 -39.10
N ALA A 214 6.29 42.45 -39.56
CA ALA A 214 6.27 42.98 -40.92
C ALA A 214 5.97 44.47 -40.89
N MET A 215 7.00 45.29 -40.77
CA MET A 215 7.07 46.58 -41.48
C MET A 215 8.30 47.38 -41.05
N ARG A 216 9.38 47.23 -41.81
CA ARG A 216 10.28 48.34 -42.16
C ARG A 216 11.14 47.96 -43.35
N ALA A 217 10.62 48.30 -44.54
CA ALA A 217 11.41 48.56 -45.66
C ALA A 217 10.88 49.88 -46.32
N ARG A 218 11.58 50.97 -45.95
CA ARG A 218 11.90 52.10 -46.82
C ARG A 218 12.82 53.04 -46.07
#